data_d4111a2340d7b5b9d244c05e076a2c40
#
_entry.id   d4111a2340d7b5b9d244c05e076a2c40
#
_cell.length_a   1.000
_cell.length_b   1.000
_cell.length_c   1.000
_cell.angle_alpha   90.00
_cell.angle_beta   90.00
_cell.angle_gamma   90.00
#
_symmetry.space_group_name_H-M   'P 1'
#
loop_
_entity.id
_entity.type
_entity.pdbx_description
1 polymer ?
#
loop_
_entity_poly.entity_id
_entity_poly.type
_entity_poly.pdbx_seq_one_letter_code
_entity_poly.pdbx_strand_id
1 'polypeptide(L)'
;MKKMILLTVSLFMGLGTIFAGHDRPIKVEQLPEKAQKFLTTYWTDVKVLKAEMDKDGLEVAYDVYLENNTKIEFDKRGEWKEIKSPMTEIPKGVIMQNILDYVANNYSGNRIEKIKREHHHFEVELTNDIELKFNKKGEFKRVDY
;
A
#
# COMPACT_ATOMS: atom_id res chain seq x y z
N MET A 1 -59.39 27.21 -26.27
CA MET A 1 -58.46 26.05 -26.51
C MET A 1 -57.31 26.16 -25.52
N LYS A 2 -57.42 25.43 -24.42
CA LYS A 2 -56.33 25.36 -23.42
C LYS A 2 -55.42 24.20 -23.80
N LYS A 3 -54.20 24.50 -24.23
CA LYS A 3 -53.18 23.47 -24.47
C LYS A 3 -52.59 23.06 -23.10
N MET A 4 -52.98 21.87 -22.64
CA MET A 4 -52.30 21.22 -21.52
C MET A 4 -50.89 20.79 -21.95
N ILE A 5 -49.88 21.46 -21.38
CA ILE A 5 -48.53 21.04 -21.49
C ILE A 5 -48.31 19.98 -20.41
N LEU A 6 -48.21 18.73 -20.83
CA LEU A 6 -47.83 17.63 -19.95
C LEU A 6 -46.36 17.77 -19.66
N LEU A 7 -45.99 18.17 -18.48
CA LEU A 7 -44.62 18.21 -18.00
C LEU A 7 -44.25 16.75 -17.55
N THR A 8 -43.66 15.99 -18.44
CA THR A 8 -43.09 14.70 -18.07
C THR A 8 -41.79 14.97 -17.29
N VAL A 9 -41.91 14.87 -15.96
CA VAL A 9 -40.73 14.82 -15.10
C VAL A 9 -40.05 13.48 -15.34
N SER A 10 -39.02 13.48 -16.16
CA SER A 10 -38.13 12.37 -16.33
C SER A 10 -37.31 12.23 -15.05
N LEU A 11 -37.74 11.33 -14.16
CA LEU A 11 -36.97 10.91 -13.00
C LEU A 11 -35.77 10.09 -13.52
N PHE A 12 -34.66 10.77 -13.74
CA PHE A 12 -33.36 10.15 -14.00
C PHE A 12 -32.93 9.47 -12.68
N MET A 13 -33.37 8.22 -12.48
CA MET A 13 -32.72 7.35 -11.53
C MET A 13 -31.32 7.09 -12.07
N GLY A 14 -30.36 7.91 -11.67
CA GLY A 14 -28.95 7.58 -11.78
C GLY A 14 -28.72 6.31 -10.99
N LEU A 15 -28.58 5.17 -11.71
CA LEU A 15 -27.92 4.00 -11.15
C LEU A 15 -26.48 4.45 -10.87
N GLY A 16 -26.26 5.03 -9.69
CA GLY A 16 -24.96 5.07 -9.09
C GLY A 16 -24.54 3.62 -8.93
N THR A 17 -23.66 3.14 -9.78
CA THR A 17 -22.89 1.95 -9.50
C THR A 17 -22.11 2.29 -8.22
N ILE A 18 -22.66 1.87 -7.10
CA ILE A 18 -21.92 1.80 -5.86
C ILE A 18 -20.89 0.72 -6.16
N PHE A 19 -19.69 1.14 -6.56
CA PHE A 19 -18.52 0.32 -6.35
C PHE A 19 -18.39 0.26 -4.83
N ALA A 20 -19.04 -0.75 -4.24
CA ALA A 20 -18.73 -1.18 -2.90
C ALA A 20 -17.30 -1.72 -2.99
N GLY A 21 -16.32 -0.85 -2.82
CA GLY A 21 -14.99 -1.28 -2.46
C GLY A 21 -15.16 -2.15 -1.23
N HIS A 22 -14.58 -3.33 -1.23
CA HIS A 22 -14.66 -4.27 -0.12
C HIS A 22 -13.83 -3.79 1.09
N ASP A 23 -13.29 -2.58 1.02
CA ASP A 23 -12.51 -1.92 2.05
C ASP A 23 -13.40 -1.55 3.24
N ARG A 24 -13.15 -2.21 4.35
CA ARG A 24 -13.85 -1.98 5.58
C ARG A 24 -12.92 -1.31 6.60
N PRO A 25 -13.24 -0.12 7.11
CA PRO A 25 -12.49 0.50 8.20
C PRO A 25 -12.46 -0.41 9.43
N ILE A 26 -11.28 -0.55 10.03
CA ILE A 26 -11.06 -1.30 11.25
C ILE A 26 -10.22 -0.50 12.25
N LYS A 27 -10.23 -0.92 13.50
CA LYS A 27 -9.31 -0.39 14.52
C LYS A 27 -7.95 -1.07 14.39
N VAL A 28 -6.87 -0.41 14.86
CA VAL A 28 -5.51 -0.97 14.85
C VAL A 28 -5.46 -2.29 15.62
N GLU A 29 -6.20 -2.40 16.72
CA GLU A 29 -6.27 -3.60 17.54
C GLU A 29 -6.94 -4.80 16.85
N GLN A 30 -7.61 -4.56 15.72
CA GLN A 30 -8.21 -5.61 14.89
C GLN A 30 -7.27 -6.13 13.80
N LEU A 31 -6.10 -5.50 13.63
CA LEU A 31 -5.04 -6.03 12.76
C LEU A 31 -4.50 -7.34 13.34
N PRO A 32 -3.96 -8.25 12.51
CA PRO A 32 -3.21 -9.38 13.03
C PRO A 32 -2.09 -8.94 13.98
N GLU A 33 -1.86 -9.69 15.05
CA GLU A 33 -0.87 -9.36 16.09
C GLU A 33 0.52 -9.06 15.49
N LYS A 34 0.91 -9.80 14.46
CA LYS A 34 2.18 -9.62 13.77
C LYS A 34 2.29 -8.25 13.10
N ALA A 35 1.20 -7.76 12.49
CA ALA A 35 1.13 -6.43 11.91
C ALA A 35 1.20 -5.33 12.99
N GLN A 36 0.47 -5.50 14.10
CA GLN A 36 0.53 -4.57 15.22
C GLN A 36 1.96 -4.48 15.78
N LYS A 37 2.62 -5.62 15.99
CA LYS A 37 4.02 -5.67 16.46
C LYS A 37 4.98 -5.02 15.47
N PHE A 38 4.78 -5.22 14.17
CA PHE A 38 5.59 -4.60 13.13
C PHE A 38 5.48 -3.06 13.17
N LEU A 39 4.26 -2.53 13.29
CA LEU A 39 4.02 -1.09 13.41
C LEU A 39 4.69 -0.52 14.67
N THR A 40 4.53 -1.14 15.81
CA THR A 40 5.13 -0.67 17.07
C THR A 40 6.65 -0.80 17.10
N THR A 41 7.24 -1.69 16.31
CA THR A 41 8.69 -1.87 16.23
C THR A 41 9.34 -0.83 15.32
N TYR A 42 8.76 -0.56 14.15
CA TYR A 42 9.41 0.23 13.11
C TYR A 42 8.84 1.65 12.94
N TRP A 43 7.62 1.90 13.38
CA TRP A 43 6.96 3.22 13.32
C TRP A 43 6.45 3.67 14.69
N THR A 44 7.30 3.55 15.70
CA THR A 44 6.98 3.81 17.13
C THR A 44 6.38 5.21 17.35
N ASP A 45 6.95 6.23 16.69
CA ASP A 45 6.58 7.63 16.88
C ASP A 45 5.68 8.18 15.77
N VAL A 46 5.13 7.30 14.92
CA VAL A 46 4.29 7.70 13.79
C VAL A 46 2.86 7.23 14.02
N LYS A 47 1.93 8.17 14.03
CA LYS A 47 0.52 7.88 14.26
C LYS A 47 -0.12 7.15 13.09
N VAL A 48 -0.90 6.11 13.39
CA VAL A 48 -1.80 5.49 12.43
C VAL A 48 -3.04 6.38 12.26
N LEU A 49 -3.29 6.85 11.05
CA LEU A 49 -4.46 7.64 10.72
C LEU A 49 -5.66 6.77 10.39
N LYS A 50 -5.44 5.65 9.72
CA LYS A 50 -6.50 4.78 9.21
C LYS A 50 -5.97 3.35 9.06
N ALA A 51 -6.81 2.39 9.36
CA ALA A 51 -6.60 0.99 9.00
C ALA A 51 -7.87 0.44 8.33
N GLU A 52 -7.69 -0.36 7.30
CA GLU A 52 -8.76 -0.96 6.52
C GLU A 52 -8.48 -2.45 6.30
N MET A 53 -9.55 -3.22 6.23
CA MET A 53 -9.50 -4.61 5.79
C MET A 53 -10.15 -4.70 4.43
N ASP A 54 -9.40 -5.17 3.45
CA ASP A 54 -9.90 -5.57 2.14
C ASP A 54 -10.10 -7.08 2.13
N LYS A 55 -11.29 -7.50 1.68
CA LYS A 55 -11.63 -8.90 1.55
C LYS A 55 -12.21 -9.15 0.16
N ASP A 56 -11.44 -9.83 -0.67
CA ASP A 56 -11.87 -10.32 -1.97
C ASP A 56 -11.89 -11.85 -1.99
N GLY A 57 -13.10 -12.40 -1.91
CA GLY A 57 -13.31 -13.85 -1.82
C GLY A 57 -12.63 -14.45 -0.59
N LEU A 58 -11.59 -15.26 -0.81
CA LEU A 58 -10.79 -15.90 0.24
C LEU A 58 -9.51 -15.10 0.59
N GLU A 59 -9.19 -14.08 -0.19
CA GLU A 59 -8.07 -13.22 0.07
C GLU A 59 -8.47 -12.13 1.07
N VAL A 60 -7.59 -11.90 2.03
CA VAL A 60 -7.71 -10.83 3.03
C VAL A 60 -6.40 -10.09 3.07
N ALA A 61 -6.47 -8.76 2.91
CA ALA A 61 -5.38 -7.85 3.09
C ALA A 61 -5.76 -6.74 4.08
N TYR A 62 -4.77 -6.07 4.64
CA TYR A 62 -4.97 -4.96 5.55
C TYR A 62 -4.12 -3.78 5.08
N ASP A 63 -4.75 -2.65 4.88
CA ASP A 63 -4.11 -1.38 4.53
C ASP A 63 -4.00 -0.49 5.76
N VAL A 64 -2.81 -0.01 6.05
CA VAL A 64 -2.52 0.92 7.14
C VAL A 64 -1.92 2.21 6.58
N TYR A 65 -2.50 3.34 6.96
CA TYR A 65 -2.10 4.66 6.53
C TYR A 65 -1.56 5.45 7.74
N LEU A 66 -0.34 5.95 7.61
CA LEU A 66 0.36 6.68 8.67
C LEU A 66 0.35 8.20 8.39
N GLU A 67 0.53 9.00 9.42
CA GLU A 67 0.52 10.48 9.35
C GLU A 67 1.65 11.07 8.49
N ASN A 68 2.73 10.33 8.26
CA ASN A 68 3.84 10.72 7.38
C ASN A 68 3.63 10.30 5.91
N ASN A 69 2.40 10.03 5.49
CA ASN A 69 2.02 9.54 4.17
C ASN A 69 2.55 8.14 3.80
N THR A 70 3.03 7.37 4.77
CA THR A 70 3.38 5.97 4.54
C THR A 70 2.12 5.12 4.48
N LYS A 71 2.04 4.26 3.47
CA LYS A 71 1.03 3.19 3.37
C LYS A 71 1.73 1.85 3.51
N ILE A 72 1.17 0.96 4.32
CA ILE A 72 1.66 -0.41 4.49
C ILE A 72 0.51 -1.36 4.25
N GLU A 73 0.72 -2.30 3.34
CA GLU A 73 -0.20 -3.42 3.10
C GLU A 73 0.33 -4.67 3.79
N PHE A 74 -0.54 -5.35 4.54
CA PHE A 74 -0.27 -6.62 5.19
C PHE A 74 -1.15 -7.73 4.61
N ASP A 75 -0.65 -8.95 4.61
CA ASP A 75 -1.45 -10.13 4.29
C ASP A 75 -2.32 -10.57 5.48
N LYS A 76 -3.14 -11.60 5.29
CA LYS A 76 -4.02 -12.16 6.32
C LYS A 76 -3.30 -12.63 7.60
N ARG A 77 -1.99 -12.86 7.54
CA ARG A 77 -1.16 -13.27 8.67
C ARG A 77 -0.46 -12.11 9.36
N GLY A 78 -0.63 -10.90 8.82
CA GLY A 78 0.04 -9.69 9.30
C GLY A 78 1.49 -9.56 8.85
N GLU A 79 1.89 -10.25 7.77
CA GLU A 79 3.16 -10.00 7.11
C GLU A 79 3.01 -8.87 6.10
N TRP A 80 3.94 -7.92 6.11
CA TRP A 80 3.87 -6.83 5.13
C TRP A 80 4.11 -7.34 3.71
N LYS A 81 3.32 -6.84 2.77
CA LYS A 81 3.39 -7.12 1.33
C LYS A 81 3.95 -5.95 0.54
N GLU A 82 3.49 -4.76 0.86
CA GLU A 82 3.92 -3.54 0.21
C GLU A 82 4.09 -2.42 1.24
N ILE A 83 5.12 -1.62 1.08
CA ILE A 83 5.36 -0.40 1.84
C ILE A 83 5.65 0.70 0.84
N LYS A 84 4.86 1.78 0.89
CA LYS A 84 5.07 3.00 0.12
C LYS A 84 5.27 4.15 1.09
N SER A 85 6.44 4.80 1.01
CA SER A 85 6.85 5.92 1.87
C SER A 85 7.42 7.07 1.03
N PRO A 86 6.54 7.89 0.41
CA PRO A 86 6.97 8.91 -0.54
C PRO A 86 7.70 10.07 0.11
N MET A 87 7.48 10.34 1.40
CA MET A 87 7.98 11.53 2.08
C MET A 87 9.15 11.25 3.04
N THR A 88 9.30 10.00 3.49
CA THR A 88 10.30 9.61 4.49
C THR A 88 10.98 8.31 4.13
N GLU A 89 12.16 8.07 4.70
CA GLU A 89 12.83 6.78 4.56
C GLU A 89 12.03 5.65 5.22
N ILE A 90 12.04 4.48 4.59
CA ILE A 90 11.55 3.25 5.20
C ILE A 90 12.54 2.86 6.30
N PRO A 91 12.07 2.56 7.53
CA PRO A 91 12.97 2.29 8.66
C PRO A 91 13.99 1.19 8.37
N LYS A 92 15.20 1.38 8.89
CA LYS A 92 16.25 0.35 8.81
C LYS A 92 15.79 -0.94 9.51
N GLY A 93 16.16 -2.08 8.93
CA GLY A 93 15.74 -3.38 9.41
C GLY A 93 14.48 -3.94 8.75
N VAL A 94 13.69 -3.09 8.07
CA VAL A 94 12.55 -3.53 7.24
C VAL A 94 13.04 -4.10 5.91
N ILE A 95 13.98 -3.42 5.27
CA ILE A 95 14.57 -3.80 3.98
C ILE A 95 15.88 -4.56 4.22
N MET A 96 16.10 -5.60 3.44
CA MET A 96 17.35 -6.37 3.49
C MET A 96 18.56 -5.46 3.20
N GLN A 97 19.63 -5.62 3.99
CA GLN A 97 20.82 -4.75 3.89
C GLN A 97 21.47 -4.78 2.50
N ASN A 98 21.52 -5.93 1.85
CA ASN A 98 22.09 -6.03 0.50
C ASN A 98 21.29 -5.27 -0.57
N ILE A 99 19.96 -5.13 -0.41
CA ILE A 99 19.14 -4.27 -1.27
C ILE A 99 19.51 -2.80 -1.04
N LEU A 100 19.60 -2.39 0.23
CA LEU A 100 20.01 -1.02 0.60
C LEU A 100 21.41 -0.70 0.06
N ASP A 101 22.36 -1.61 0.21
CA ASP A 101 23.74 -1.45 -0.27
C ASP A 101 23.78 -1.34 -1.80
N TYR A 102 23.00 -2.15 -2.52
CA TYR A 102 22.91 -2.06 -3.97
C TYR A 102 22.40 -0.69 -4.43
N VAL A 103 21.33 -0.19 -3.81
CA VAL A 103 20.78 1.13 -4.14
C VAL A 103 21.78 2.23 -3.82
N ALA A 104 22.43 2.20 -2.66
CA ALA A 104 23.42 3.18 -2.27
C ALA A 104 24.61 3.23 -3.24
N ASN A 105 25.08 2.08 -3.72
CA ASN A 105 26.25 1.97 -4.60
C ASN A 105 25.95 2.31 -6.06
N ASN A 106 24.71 2.04 -6.55
CA ASN A 106 24.38 2.18 -7.98
C ASN A 106 23.43 3.34 -8.27
N TYR A 107 22.70 3.82 -7.28
CA TYR A 107 21.71 4.89 -7.39
C TYR A 107 21.87 5.91 -6.27
N SER A 108 23.10 6.36 -6.07
CA SER A 108 23.45 7.38 -5.08
C SER A 108 22.57 8.64 -5.23
N GLY A 109 22.07 9.16 -4.11
CA GLY A 109 21.15 10.31 -4.11
C GLY A 109 19.68 9.95 -4.29
N ASN A 110 19.36 8.69 -4.56
CA ASN A 110 17.99 8.19 -4.61
C ASN A 110 17.69 7.33 -3.38
N ARG A 111 16.46 7.38 -2.94
CA ARG A 111 15.93 6.65 -1.80
C ARG A 111 14.90 5.63 -2.30
N ILE A 112 14.71 4.53 -1.56
CA ILE A 112 13.63 3.59 -1.81
C ILE A 112 12.33 4.25 -1.34
N GLU A 113 11.43 4.52 -2.28
CA GLU A 113 10.11 5.07 -2.01
C GLU A 113 9.08 3.98 -1.79
N LYS A 114 9.24 2.85 -2.49
CA LYS A 114 8.31 1.72 -2.40
C LYS A 114 9.08 0.41 -2.46
N ILE A 115 8.64 -0.54 -1.67
CA ILE A 115 9.08 -1.94 -1.76
C ILE A 115 7.88 -2.86 -1.71
N LYS A 116 7.85 -3.83 -2.61
CA LYS A 116 6.83 -4.86 -2.68
C LYS A 116 7.47 -6.23 -2.55
N ARG A 117 6.88 -7.07 -1.71
CA ARG A 117 7.29 -8.46 -1.50
C ARG A 117 6.37 -9.37 -2.30
N GLU A 118 6.93 -10.01 -3.31
CA GLU A 118 6.27 -11.03 -4.11
C GLU A 118 6.69 -12.44 -3.68
N HIS A 119 6.04 -13.47 -4.22
CA HIS A 119 6.34 -14.86 -3.86
C HIS A 119 7.80 -15.25 -4.07
N HIS A 120 8.45 -14.73 -5.11
CA HIS A 120 9.79 -15.14 -5.51
C HIS A 120 10.80 -14.00 -5.62
N HIS A 121 10.38 -12.74 -5.41
CA HIS A 121 11.22 -11.58 -5.61
C HIS A 121 10.74 -10.37 -4.80
N PHE A 122 11.56 -9.33 -4.78
CA PHE A 122 11.20 -7.99 -4.33
C PHE A 122 11.20 -7.04 -5.52
N GLU A 123 10.25 -6.12 -5.55
CA GLU A 123 10.20 -4.98 -6.45
C GLU A 123 10.45 -3.72 -5.62
N VAL A 124 11.37 -2.89 -6.07
CA VAL A 124 11.80 -1.67 -5.38
C VAL A 124 11.69 -0.50 -6.34
N GLU A 125 10.92 0.52 -5.95
CA GLU A 125 10.78 1.77 -6.70
C GLU A 125 11.58 2.87 -5.98
N LEU A 126 12.39 3.58 -6.74
CA LEU A 126 13.22 4.67 -6.24
C LEU A 126 12.53 6.03 -6.43
N THR A 127 13.03 7.04 -5.74
CA THR A 127 12.51 8.42 -5.84
C THR A 127 12.67 9.08 -7.21
N ASN A 128 13.39 8.48 -8.13
CA ASN A 128 13.52 8.87 -9.54
C ASN A 128 12.71 7.99 -10.49
N ASP A 129 11.69 7.28 -9.98
CA ASP A 129 10.78 6.40 -10.72
C ASP A 129 11.45 5.16 -11.37
N ILE A 130 12.71 4.88 -11.04
CA ILE A 130 13.37 3.62 -11.48
C ILE A 130 12.84 2.47 -10.62
N GLU A 131 12.41 1.41 -11.28
CA GLU A 131 11.99 0.16 -10.66
C GLU A 131 13.08 -0.91 -10.79
N LEU A 132 13.43 -1.52 -9.65
CA LEU A 132 14.47 -2.55 -9.54
C LEU A 132 13.85 -3.86 -9.05
N LYS A 133 14.29 -4.96 -9.62
CA LYS A 133 13.88 -6.29 -9.17
C LYS A 133 15.03 -7.05 -8.53
N PHE A 134 14.74 -7.64 -7.36
CA PHE A 134 15.68 -8.45 -6.57
C PHE A 134 15.09 -9.83 -6.32
N ASN A 135 15.89 -10.86 -6.24
CA ASN A 135 15.42 -12.17 -5.82
C ASN A 135 15.11 -12.21 -4.31
N LYS A 136 14.62 -13.34 -3.80
CA LYS A 136 14.31 -13.52 -2.36
C LYS A 136 15.50 -13.34 -1.42
N LYS A 137 16.71 -13.48 -1.92
CA LYS A 137 17.95 -13.26 -1.14
C LYS A 137 18.40 -11.80 -1.17
N GLY A 138 17.65 -10.94 -1.88
CA GLY A 138 17.99 -9.52 -2.04
C GLY A 138 19.12 -9.28 -3.04
N GLU A 139 19.37 -10.21 -3.96
CA GLU A 139 20.34 -10.06 -5.04
C GLU A 139 19.66 -9.42 -6.24
N PHE A 140 20.30 -8.40 -6.81
CA PHE A 140 19.77 -7.69 -7.97
C PHE A 140 19.60 -8.61 -9.19
N LYS A 141 18.51 -8.40 -9.92
CA LYS A 141 18.17 -9.16 -11.13
C LYS A 141 18.11 -8.27 -12.37
N ARG A 142 17.34 -7.19 -12.32
CA ARG A 142 17.17 -6.29 -13.47
C ARG A 142 16.51 -4.98 -13.07
N VAL A 143 16.60 -4.02 -13.97
CA VAL A 143 15.74 -2.83 -13.99
C VAL A 143 14.45 -3.21 -14.73
N ASP A 144 13.29 -2.88 -14.17
CA ASP A 144 12.00 -2.96 -14.85
C ASP A 144 11.62 -1.54 -15.35
N TYR A 145 11.14 -1.47 -16.60
CA TYR A 145 10.74 -0.22 -17.27
C TYR A 145 9.23 -0.22 -17.52
#